data_e9864f1d016d07595efb079aef846d08
#
_entry.id   e9864f1d016d07595efb079aef846d08
#
_cell.length_a   1.000
_cell.length_b   1.000
_cell.length_c   1.000
_cell.angle_alpha   90.00
_cell.angle_beta   90.00
_cell.angle_gamma   90.00
#
_symmetry.space_group_name_H-M   'P 1'
#
loop_
_entity.id
_entity.type
_entity.pdbx_description
1 polymer ?
#
loop_
_entity_poly.entity_id
_entity_poly.type
_entity_poly.pdbx_seq_one_letter_code
_entity_poly.pdbx_strand_id
1 'polypeptide(L)'
;MKIKREKIFSGTPWEPKVGYSRAIKVGDMVYVSGTTGTDPSGKVLAPGDMYAQSVQAIRNIESALKRLGLGLEYVVRTRIYVTKIDRWEEVAKAHAEFFGEIHPATTMGEVSRFIDPEMLVEIEATAVS
;
A
#
# COMPACT_ATOMS: atom_id res chain seq x y z
N MET A 1 -11.32 0.01 29.61
CA MET A 1 -11.43 -1.04 28.57
C MET A 1 -10.35 -0.81 27.53
N LYS A 2 -9.62 -1.86 27.17
CA LYS A 2 -8.57 -1.75 26.15
C LYS A 2 -9.15 -2.08 24.78
N ILE A 3 -8.82 -1.22 23.81
CA ILE A 3 -9.16 -1.48 22.39
C ILE A 3 -8.20 -2.55 21.87
N LYS A 4 -8.77 -3.57 21.26
CA LYS A 4 -7.99 -4.67 20.67
C LYS A 4 -7.16 -4.19 19.49
N ARG A 5 -5.94 -4.70 19.37
CA ARG A 5 -5.05 -4.45 18.24
C ARG A 5 -4.75 -5.76 17.54
N GLU A 6 -4.97 -5.79 16.23
CA GLU A 6 -4.62 -6.93 15.39
C GLU A 6 -3.58 -6.50 14.38
N LYS A 7 -2.51 -7.28 14.27
CA LYS A 7 -1.40 -6.97 13.37
C LYS A 7 -1.28 -8.03 12.29
N ILE A 8 -0.96 -7.59 11.08
CA ILE A 8 -0.77 -8.47 9.92
C ILE A 8 0.66 -8.29 9.43
N PHE A 9 1.32 -9.41 9.17
CA PHE A 9 2.68 -9.44 8.62
C PHE A 9 2.65 -10.12 7.28
N SER A 10 3.34 -9.53 6.29
CA SER A 10 3.35 -10.07 4.92
C SER A 10 4.55 -10.97 4.64
N GLY A 11 5.55 -10.96 5.52
CA GLY A 11 6.73 -11.79 5.36
C GLY A 11 7.92 -11.08 4.73
N THR A 12 7.81 -9.79 4.42
CA THR A 12 8.96 -9.04 3.88
C THR A 12 10.04 -8.90 4.94
N PRO A 13 11.33 -8.88 4.55
CA PRO A 13 12.43 -8.82 5.51
C PRO A 13 12.50 -7.49 6.27
N TRP A 14 11.91 -6.44 5.73
CA TRP A 14 11.94 -5.11 6.36
C TRP A 14 11.08 -5.05 7.62
N GLU A 15 9.97 -5.78 7.66
CA GLU A 15 9.04 -5.73 8.79
C GLU A 15 9.73 -6.05 10.12
N PRO A 16 10.44 -7.18 10.29
CA PRO A 16 11.13 -7.46 11.54
C PRO A 16 12.36 -6.59 11.75
N LYS A 17 13.08 -6.22 10.70
CA LYS A 17 14.29 -5.40 10.83
C LYS A 17 13.99 -3.99 11.31
N VAL A 18 12.91 -3.40 10.82
CA VAL A 18 12.52 -2.04 11.18
C VAL A 18 11.60 -2.05 12.40
N GLY A 19 10.86 -3.12 12.61
CA GLY A 19 9.97 -3.26 13.75
C GLY A 19 8.56 -2.76 13.47
N TYR A 20 8.00 -3.12 12.30
CA TYR A 20 6.64 -2.72 11.95
C TYR A 20 5.84 -3.90 11.39
N SER A 21 4.52 -3.73 11.38
CA SER A 21 3.59 -4.69 10.77
C SER A 21 3.14 -4.16 9.41
N ARG A 22 2.69 -5.05 8.52
CA ARG A 22 2.13 -4.63 7.23
C ARG A 22 0.85 -3.82 7.43
N ALA A 23 0.04 -4.21 8.37
CA ALA A 23 -1.17 -3.50 8.73
C ALA A 23 -1.49 -3.69 10.20
N ILE A 24 -2.17 -2.72 10.79
CA ILE A 24 -2.64 -2.82 12.16
C ILE A 24 -4.09 -2.32 12.21
N LYS A 25 -4.95 -3.13 12.85
CA LYS A 25 -6.33 -2.74 13.12
C LYS A 25 -6.45 -2.34 14.59
N VAL A 26 -7.00 -1.16 14.81
CA VAL A 26 -7.24 -0.62 16.15
C VAL A 26 -8.70 -0.17 16.20
N GLY A 27 -9.56 -0.93 16.90
CA GLY A 27 -11.00 -0.65 16.88
C GLY A 27 -11.53 -0.79 15.45
N ASP A 28 -12.13 0.27 14.93
CA ASP A 28 -12.68 0.31 13.58
C ASP A 28 -11.69 0.83 12.53
N MET A 29 -10.47 1.21 12.96
CA MET A 29 -9.46 1.81 12.08
C MET A 29 -8.43 0.78 11.67
N VAL A 30 -8.04 0.83 10.40
CA VAL A 30 -6.92 0.03 9.89
C VAL A 30 -5.91 0.94 9.23
N TYR A 31 -4.66 0.78 9.62
CA TYR A 31 -3.54 1.50 9.01
C TYR A 31 -2.68 0.50 8.26
N VAL A 32 -2.52 0.71 6.96
CA VAL A 32 -1.67 -0.13 6.13
C VAL A 32 -0.37 0.63 5.87
N SER A 33 0.74 0.02 6.23
CA SER A 33 2.08 0.59 6.03
C SER A 33 2.36 0.82 4.55
N GLY A 34 3.34 1.67 4.27
CA GLY A 34 3.81 1.87 2.90
C GLY A 34 4.05 0.52 2.22
N THR A 35 3.40 0.32 1.10
CA THR A 35 3.33 -0.96 0.41
C THR A 35 3.80 -0.77 -1.03
N THR A 36 4.67 -1.67 -1.48
CA THR A 36 5.27 -1.61 -2.81
C THR A 36 4.82 -2.81 -3.64
N GLY A 37 5.16 -2.79 -4.92
CA GLY A 37 4.83 -3.89 -5.84
C GLY A 37 5.80 -5.06 -5.70
N THR A 38 5.88 -5.64 -4.51
CA THR A 38 6.81 -6.72 -4.20
C THR A 38 6.08 -8.01 -3.88
N ASP A 39 6.80 -9.13 -3.99
CA ASP A 39 6.32 -10.42 -3.48
C ASP A 39 6.61 -10.53 -1.96
N PRO A 40 6.16 -11.61 -1.29
CA PRO A 40 6.39 -11.74 0.16
C PRO A 40 7.87 -11.79 0.58
N SER A 41 8.79 -12.12 -0.34
CA SER A 41 10.23 -12.11 -0.03
C SER A 41 10.83 -10.71 -0.15
N GLY A 42 10.06 -9.73 -0.62
CA GLY A 42 10.51 -8.37 -0.83
C GLY A 42 11.10 -8.13 -2.22
N LYS A 43 10.99 -9.10 -3.12
CA LYS A 43 11.45 -8.94 -4.50
C LYS A 43 10.49 -8.03 -5.26
N VAL A 44 11.03 -7.02 -5.94
CA VAL A 44 10.24 -6.13 -6.78
C VAL A 44 9.74 -6.89 -8.01
N LEU A 45 8.43 -6.86 -8.21
CA LEU A 45 7.79 -7.42 -9.39
C LEU A 45 7.70 -6.32 -10.44
N ALA A 46 7.85 -6.68 -11.73
CA ALA A 46 7.77 -5.75 -12.84
C ALA A 46 8.71 -4.54 -12.71
N PRO A 47 10.06 -4.74 -12.63
CA PRO A 47 11.00 -3.63 -12.61
C PRO A 47 10.79 -2.69 -13.81
N GLY A 48 10.84 -1.38 -13.58
CA GLY A 48 10.68 -0.38 -14.62
C GLY A 48 9.23 -0.08 -15.02
N ASP A 49 8.26 -0.88 -14.58
CA ASP A 49 6.86 -0.72 -14.95
C ASP A 49 6.06 -0.13 -13.78
N MET A 50 5.88 1.18 -13.79
CA MET A 50 5.21 1.89 -12.71
C MET A 50 3.73 1.51 -12.61
N TYR A 51 3.05 1.28 -13.72
CA TYR A 51 1.65 0.85 -13.70
C TYR A 51 1.52 -0.51 -13.02
N ALA A 52 2.31 -1.50 -13.46
CA ALA A 52 2.25 -2.85 -12.89
C ALA A 52 2.65 -2.87 -11.42
N GLN A 53 3.66 -2.08 -11.03
CA GLN A 53 4.04 -1.97 -9.63
C GLN A 53 2.92 -1.34 -8.79
N SER A 54 2.21 -0.36 -9.33
CA SER A 54 1.07 0.26 -8.64
C SER A 54 -0.07 -0.73 -8.46
N VAL A 55 -0.40 -1.52 -9.49
CA VAL A 55 -1.41 -2.57 -9.40
C VAL A 55 -1.03 -3.57 -8.30
N GLN A 56 0.21 -4.02 -8.30
CA GLN A 56 0.66 -5.02 -7.31
C GLN A 56 0.65 -4.43 -5.89
N ALA A 57 1.06 -3.17 -5.73
CA ALA A 57 1.01 -2.51 -4.43
C ALA A 57 -0.42 -2.47 -3.89
N ILE A 58 -1.39 -2.11 -4.73
CA ILE A 58 -2.81 -2.08 -4.31
C ILE A 58 -3.33 -3.48 -4.00
N ARG A 59 -2.93 -4.51 -4.78
CA ARG A 59 -3.29 -5.89 -4.48
C ARG A 59 -2.70 -6.36 -3.15
N ASN A 60 -1.49 -5.94 -2.83
CA ASN A 60 -0.87 -6.25 -1.54
C ASN A 60 -1.62 -5.57 -0.39
N ILE A 61 -2.08 -4.34 -0.59
CA ILE A 61 -2.94 -3.64 0.38
C ILE A 61 -4.25 -4.40 0.56
N GLU A 62 -4.89 -4.79 -0.53
CA GLU A 62 -6.14 -5.54 -0.50
C GLU A 62 -5.98 -6.86 0.26
N SER A 63 -4.89 -7.57 0.00
CA SER A 63 -4.57 -8.82 0.68
C SER A 63 -4.47 -8.63 2.19
N ALA A 64 -3.78 -7.57 2.63
CA ALA A 64 -3.65 -7.26 4.05
C ALA A 64 -5.01 -6.93 4.68
N LEU A 65 -5.83 -6.14 3.99
CA LEU A 65 -7.18 -5.79 4.46
C LEU A 65 -8.07 -7.02 4.58
N LYS A 66 -8.01 -7.92 3.62
CA LYS A 66 -8.82 -9.16 3.64
C LYS A 66 -8.49 -10.03 4.85
N ARG A 67 -7.24 -10.07 5.26
CA ARG A 67 -6.83 -10.81 6.46
C ARG A 67 -7.39 -10.19 7.74
N LEU A 68 -7.86 -8.95 7.68
CA LEU A 68 -8.53 -8.26 8.79
C LEU A 68 -10.06 -8.20 8.59
N GLY A 69 -10.57 -8.93 7.61
CA GLY A 69 -12.01 -8.99 7.34
C GLY A 69 -12.57 -7.80 6.57
N LEU A 70 -11.70 -7.02 5.90
CA LEU A 70 -12.10 -5.84 5.15
C LEU A 70 -11.75 -5.97 3.67
N GLY A 71 -12.28 -5.05 2.87
CA GLY A 71 -11.92 -4.92 1.47
C GLY A 71 -11.56 -3.49 1.14
N LEU A 72 -11.24 -3.23 -0.13
CA LEU A 72 -10.85 -1.89 -0.58
C LEU A 72 -11.96 -0.85 -0.40
N GLU A 73 -13.22 -1.27 -0.37
CA GLU A 73 -14.38 -0.38 -0.20
C GLU A 73 -14.36 0.37 1.13
N TYR A 74 -13.59 -0.11 2.10
CA TYR A 74 -13.45 0.55 3.41
C TYR A 74 -12.32 1.56 3.45
N VAL A 75 -11.51 1.65 2.38
CA VAL A 75 -10.40 2.60 2.33
C VAL A 75 -10.93 4.03 2.24
N VAL A 76 -10.47 4.89 3.14
CA VAL A 76 -10.86 6.31 3.18
C VAL A 76 -9.72 7.25 2.77
N ARG A 77 -8.49 6.76 2.76
CA ARG A 77 -7.32 7.55 2.38
C ARG A 77 -6.24 6.67 1.79
N THR A 78 -5.61 7.19 0.72
CA THR A 78 -4.36 6.64 0.20
C THR A 78 -3.33 7.76 0.13
N ARG A 79 -2.06 7.43 0.38
CA ARG A 79 -0.92 8.32 0.18
C ARG A 79 0.04 7.61 -0.74
N ILE A 80 0.37 8.27 -1.84
CA ILE A 80 1.14 7.68 -2.93
C ILE A 80 2.47 8.42 -3.06
N TYR A 81 3.56 7.67 -3.05
CA TYR A 81 4.90 8.21 -3.23
C TYR A 81 5.49 7.58 -4.49
N VAL A 82 6.07 8.41 -5.36
CA VAL A 82 6.67 7.96 -6.61
C VAL A 82 8.07 8.54 -6.77
N THR A 83 8.95 7.83 -7.47
CA THR A 83 10.30 8.35 -7.75
C THR A 83 10.35 9.18 -9.01
N LYS A 84 9.30 9.11 -9.87
CA LYS A 84 9.23 9.82 -11.15
C LYS A 84 7.83 10.38 -11.33
N ILE A 85 7.60 11.59 -10.82
CA ILE A 85 6.27 12.21 -10.84
C ILE A 85 5.79 12.47 -12.28
N ASP A 86 6.70 12.58 -13.24
CA ASP A 86 6.34 12.73 -14.66
C ASP A 86 5.48 11.56 -15.16
N ARG A 87 5.59 10.41 -14.51
CA ARG A 87 4.85 9.19 -14.86
C ARG A 87 3.59 9.01 -14.00
N TRP A 88 3.10 10.07 -13.36
CA TRP A 88 1.96 9.98 -12.45
C TRP A 88 0.71 9.37 -13.09
N GLU A 89 0.54 9.53 -14.41
CA GLU A 89 -0.65 9.00 -15.10
C GLU A 89 -0.69 7.47 -15.08
N GLU A 90 0.46 6.79 -15.03
CA GLU A 90 0.51 5.34 -14.91
C GLU A 90 -0.03 4.88 -13.56
N VAL A 91 0.32 5.59 -12.50
CA VAL A 91 -0.18 5.33 -11.14
C VAL A 91 -1.67 5.68 -11.07
N ALA A 92 -2.06 6.81 -11.65
CA ALA A 92 -3.44 7.26 -11.67
C ALA A 92 -4.35 6.22 -12.33
N LYS A 93 -3.91 5.63 -13.44
CA LYS A 93 -4.67 4.59 -14.13
C LYS A 93 -4.90 3.39 -13.22
N ALA A 94 -3.85 2.88 -12.57
CA ALA A 94 -3.96 1.76 -11.64
C ALA A 94 -4.88 2.09 -10.47
N HIS A 95 -4.69 3.25 -9.86
CA HIS A 95 -5.46 3.69 -8.70
C HIS A 95 -6.95 3.83 -9.06
N ALA A 96 -7.26 4.41 -10.21
CA ALA A 96 -8.64 4.58 -10.66
C ALA A 96 -9.33 3.24 -10.95
N GLU A 97 -8.59 2.25 -11.44
CA GLU A 97 -9.16 0.92 -11.69
C GLU A 97 -9.67 0.26 -10.41
N PHE A 98 -8.99 0.48 -9.28
CA PHE A 98 -9.38 -0.10 -7.99
C PHE A 98 -10.29 0.82 -7.17
N PHE A 99 -10.08 2.12 -7.22
CA PHE A 99 -10.74 3.08 -6.35
C PHE A 99 -11.71 4.03 -7.04
N GLY A 100 -11.91 3.87 -8.35
CA GLY A 100 -12.77 4.77 -9.13
C GLY A 100 -14.22 4.86 -8.65
N GLU A 101 -14.72 3.82 -7.98
CA GLU A 101 -16.06 3.82 -7.39
C GLU A 101 -16.05 4.07 -5.87
N ILE A 102 -14.87 4.19 -5.27
CA ILE A 102 -14.69 4.34 -3.83
C ILE A 102 -14.36 5.78 -3.47
N HIS A 103 -13.51 6.41 -4.26
CA HIS A 103 -13.10 7.81 -4.11
C HIS A 103 -12.50 8.14 -2.74
N PRO A 104 -11.45 7.44 -2.28
CA PRO A 104 -10.79 7.82 -1.03
C PRO A 104 -10.09 9.18 -1.19
N ALA A 105 -9.87 9.86 -0.07
CA ALA A 105 -9.01 11.03 -0.08
C ALA A 105 -7.59 10.57 -0.45
N THR A 106 -6.95 11.24 -1.41
CA THR A 106 -5.67 10.77 -1.96
C THR A 106 -4.69 11.92 -2.13
N THR A 107 -3.42 11.65 -1.83
CA THR A 107 -2.30 12.57 -2.07
C THR A 107 -1.21 11.80 -2.79
N MET A 108 -0.59 12.41 -3.79
CA MET A 108 0.56 11.84 -4.49
C MET A 108 1.70 12.86 -4.51
N GLY A 109 2.91 12.39 -4.23
CA GLY A 109 4.10 13.24 -4.27
C GLY A 109 5.32 12.46 -4.71
N GLU A 110 6.36 13.19 -5.11
CA GLU A 110 7.62 12.58 -5.50
C GLU A 110 8.55 12.48 -4.30
N VAL A 111 9.27 11.35 -4.22
CA VAL A 111 10.35 11.14 -3.27
C VAL A 111 11.61 10.79 -4.05
N SER A 112 12.79 11.01 -3.45
CA SER A 112 14.04 10.79 -4.17
C SER A 112 14.30 9.32 -4.48
N ARG A 113 13.97 8.40 -3.57
CA ARG A 113 14.17 6.95 -3.79
C ARG A 113 13.56 6.16 -2.64
N PHE A 114 13.47 4.85 -2.86
CA PHE A 114 13.07 3.89 -1.84
C PHE A 114 14.27 3.02 -1.44
N ILE A 115 14.03 2.09 -0.50
CA ILE A 115 15.07 1.20 0.00
C ILE A 115 15.67 0.30 -1.09
N ASP A 116 14.87 -0.05 -2.10
CA ASP A 116 15.32 -0.77 -3.29
C ASP A 116 15.17 0.18 -4.49
N PRO A 117 16.24 0.41 -5.28
CA PRO A 117 16.17 1.33 -6.41
C PRO A 117 15.20 0.89 -7.52
N GLU A 118 14.79 -0.36 -7.56
CA GLU A 118 13.80 -0.83 -8.53
C GLU A 118 12.37 -0.50 -8.11
N MET A 119 12.15 -0.07 -6.87
CA MET A 119 10.84 0.39 -6.42
C MET A 119 10.55 1.78 -6.99
N LEU A 120 9.45 1.90 -7.75
CA LEU A 120 9.05 3.17 -8.38
C LEU A 120 7.89 3.83 -7.65
N VAL A 121 7.14 3.07 -6.87
CA VAL A 121 5.93 3.56 -6.20
C VAL A 121 5.73 2.85 -4.86
N GLU A 122 5.23 3.61 -3.89
CA GLU A 122 4.83 3.09 -2.58
C GLU A 122 3.50 3.73 -2.20
N ILE A 123 2.57 2.94 -1.67
CA ILE A 123 1.22 3.40 -1.32
C ILE A 123 0.90 3.00 0.12
N GLU A 124 0.42 3.98 0.91
CA GLU A 124 -0.17 3.77 2.23
C GLU A 124 -1.68 3.81 2.11
N ALA A 125 -2.38 3.15 3.00
CA ALA A 125 -3.83 3.23 3.05
C ALA A 125 -4.31 3.31 4.50
N THR A 126 -5.43 4.00 4.69
CA THR A 126 -6.19 4.01 5.94
C THR A 126 -7.60 3.54 5.60
N ALA A 127 -8.12 2.60 6.37
CA ALA A 127 -9.46 2.08 6.19
C ALA A 127 -10.26 2.20 7.49
N VAL A 128 -11.56 2.33 7.37
CA VAL A 128 -12.47 2.43 8.52
C VAL A 128 -13.65 1.49 8.26
N SER A 129 -13.83 0.53 9.16
CA SER A 129 -14.94 -0.42 9.05
C SER A 129 -16.24 0.09 9.67
#